data_4856d093432c2762b9ec5b8ae9a52423
#
_entry.id   4856d093432c2762b9ec5b8ae9a52423
#
_cell.length_a   1.000
_cell.length_b   1.000
_cell.length_c   1.000
_cell.angle_alpha   90.00
_cell.angle_beta   90.00
_cell.angle_gamma   90.00
#
_symmetry.space_group_name_H-M   'P 1'
#
loop_
_entity.id
_entity.type
_entity.pdbx_description
1 polymer ?
#
loop_
_entity_poly.entity_id
_entity_poly.type
_entity_poly.pdbx_seq_one_letter_code
_entity_poly.pdbx_strand_id
1 'polypeptide(L)'
;MELLDLPRPTPGPGELLVRVRAAGVNPLDYKIRDGALKVLLPFSFPLILGTDLAGDVEAIGPGVTRFKRGDPVYSCLDNDRIGAFAEYAVVRGGSAARKPARLDYTQAASLPLVGLTAWQALVELARLRAGQRGLIHAGS
;
A
#
# COMPACT_ATOMS: atom_id res chain seq x y z
N MET A 1 11.55 13.58 -10.40
CA MET A 1 11.39 12.13 -10.20
C MET A 1 12.22 11.46 -11.28
N GLU A 2 13.07 10.52 -10.94
CA GLU A 2 13.98 9.83 -11.87
C GLU A 2 13.97 8.32 -11.57
N LEU A 3 14.36 7.51 -12.55
CA LEU A 3 14.55 6.09 -12.38
C LEU A 3 15.96 5.84 -11.85
N LEU A 4 16.07 5.03 -10.81
CA LEU A 4 17.34 4.69 -10.16
C LEU A 4 17.44 3.19 -9.98
N ASP A 5 18.62 2.65 -10.19
CA ASP A 5 18.95 1.29 -9.80
C ASP A 5 19.38 1.28 -8.34
N LEU A 6 18.62 0.59 -7.51
CA LEU A 6 18.88 0.47 -6.08
C LEU A 6 19.06 -1.01 -5.70
N PRO A 7 19.84 -1.30 -4.65
CA PRO A 7 19.95 -2.66 -4.15
C PRO A 7 18.58 -3.21 -3.76
N ARG A 8 18.34 -4.47 -4.15
CA ARG A 8 17.12 -5.18 -3.77
C ARG A 8 17.03 -5.27 -2.24
N PRO A 9 15.91 -4.82 -1.62
CA PRO A 9 15.78 -4.86 -0.17
C PRO A 9 15.60 -6.29 0.35
N THR A 10 15.92 -6.48 1.64
CA THR A 10 15.72 -7.74 2.35
C THR A 10 14.65 -7.55 3.42
N PRO A 11 13.67 -8.48 3.54
CA PRO A 11 12.64 -8.38 4.56
C PRO A 11 13.21 -8.71 5.96
N GLY A 12 12.91 -7.86 6.92
CA GLY A 12 13.20 -8.08 8.34
C GLY A 12 12.16 -8.95 9.04
N PRO A 13 12.25 -9.10 10.37
CA PRO A 13 11.27 -9.85 11.16
C PRO A 13 9.85 -9.28 10.97
N GLY A 14 8.88 -10.16 10.71
CA GLY A 14 7.48 -9.80 10.49
C GLY A 14 7.17 -9.18 9.13
N GLU A 15 8.14 -9.13 8.20
CA GLU A 15 8.01 -8.47 6.90
C GLU A 15 7.99 -9.45 5.73
N LEU A 16 7.43 -8.98 4.62
CA LEU A 16 7.43 -9.66 3.32
C LEU A 16 8.26 -8.84 2.33
N LEU A 17 9.01 -9.50 1.49
CA LEU A 17 9.49 -8.92 0.24
C LEU A 17 8.46 -9.26 -0.84
N VAL A 18 7.89 -8.25 -1.45
CA VAL A 18 6.89 -8.40 -2.52
C VAL A 18 7.53 -7.99 -3.84
N ARG A 19 7.45 -8.86 -4.85
CA ARG A 19 7.70 -8.50 -6.24
C ARG A 19 6.47 -7.77 -6.75
N VAL A 20 6.60 -6.48 -6.96
CA VAL A 20 5.49 -5.60 -7.36
C VAL A 20 5.07 -5.92 -8.79
N ARG A 21 3.78 -6.12 -9.01
CA ARG A 21 3.16 -6.34 -10.33
C ARG A 21 2.38 -5.12 -10.80
N ALA A 22 1.82 -4.39 -9.84
CA ALA A 22 1.15 -3.13 -10.08
C ALA A 22 1.24 -2.25 -8.82
N ALA A 23 1.28 -0.95 -9.00
CA ALA A 23 1.22 0.03 -7.94
C ALA A 23 0.12 1.07 -8.24
N GLY A 24 -0.66 1.43 -7.24
CA GLY A 24 -1.66 2.48 -7.31
C GLY A 24 -1.02 3.86 -7.14
N VAL A 25 -1.47 4.83 -7.92
CA VAL A 25 -1.06 6.23 -7.79
C VAL A 25 -2.14 7.00 -7.06
N ASN A 26 -1.78 7.64 -5.97
CA ASN A 26 -2.70 8.36 -5.08
C ASN A 26 -2.33 9.85 -4.98
N PRO A 27 -3.31 10.72 -4.65
CA PRO A 27 -3.03 12.12 -4.32
C PRO A 27 -1.97 12.31 -3.23
N LEU A 28 -1.83 11.34 -2.34
CA LEU A 28 -0.81 11.31 -1.29
C LEU A 28 0.60 11.33 -1.89
N ASP A 29 0.84 10.55 -2.94
CA ASP A 29 2.17 10.38 -3.54
C ASP A 29 2.73 11.70 -4.09
N TYR A 30 1.93 12.45 -4.88
CA TYR A 30 2.39 13.73 -5.39
C TYR A 30 2.46 14.81 -4.31
N LYS A 31 1.62 14.78 -3.27
CA LYS A 31 1.74 15.69 -2.13
C LYS A 31 3.01 15.46 -1.32
N ILE A 32 3.43 14.21 -1.16
CA ILE A 32 4.72 13.86 -0.55
C ILE A 32 5.86 14.36 -1.45
N ARG A 33 5.82 14.06 -2.75
CA ARG A 33 6.82 14.51 -3.72
C ARG A 33 7.02 16.03 -3.68
N ASP A 34 5.94 16.77 -3.63
CA ASP A 34 5.93 18.25 -3.67
C ASP A 34 6.22 18.88 -2.28
N GLY A 35 6.42 18.06 -1.26
CA GLY A 35 6.74 18.52 0.10
C GLY A 35 5.57 19.09 0.89
N ALA A 36 4.34 19.04 0.37
CA ALA A 36 3.16 19.58 1.03
C ALA A 36 2.87 18.92 2.39
N LEU A 37 3.38 17.72 2.63
CA LEU A 37 3.20 16.96 3.86
C LEU A 37 4.47 16.87 4.71
N LYS A 38 5.52 17.64 4.40
CA LYS A 38 6.85 17.54 5.05
C LYS A 38 6.79 17.69 6.58
N VAL A 39 5.86 18.49 7.09
CA VAL A 39 5.69 18.69 8.54
C VAL A 39 5.05 17.47 9.21
N LEU A 40 4.12 16.80 8.53
CA LEU A 40 3.40 15.64 9.05
C LEU A 40 4.14 14.33 8.79
N LEU A 41 4.82 14.25 7.65
CA LEU A 41 5.52 13.07 7.16
C LEU A 41 6.95 13.49 6.79
N PRO A 42 7.89 13.51 7.74
CA PRO A 42 9.26 13.99 7.53
C PRO A 42 10.11 12.92 6.83
N PHE A 43 9.91 12.73 5.53
CA PHE A 43 10.73 11.83 4.72
C PHE A 43 12.10 12.42 4.40
N SER A 44 13.10 11.56 4.35
CA SER A 44 14.44 11.88 3.84
C SER A 44 14.58 11.43 2.39
N PHE A 45 15.29 12.21 1.58
CA PHE A 45 15.60 11.86 0.19
C PHE A 45 16.98 11.20 0.09
N PRO A 46 17.21 10.27 -0.87
CA PRO A 46 16.26 9.81 -1.90
C PRO A 46 15.13 8.95 -1.31
N LEU A 47 13.91 9.10 -1.85
CA LEU A 47 12.71 8.41 -1.40
C LEU A 47 12.04 7.71 -2.56
N ILE A 48 11.75 6.42 -2.41
CA ILE A 48 10.88 5.68 -3.33
C ILE A 48 9.44 6.00 -2.95
N LEU A 49 8.68 6.55 -3.88
CA LEU A 49 7.27 6.89 -3.70
C LEU A 49 6.36 5.65 -3.87
N GLY A 50 5.07 5.85 -3.61
CA GLY A 50 4.02 4.85 -3.78
C GLY A 50 3.60 4.22 -2.47
N THR A 51 2.30 4.24 -2.22
CA THR A 51 1.66 3.71 -1.00
C THR A 51 0.92 2.42 -1.25
N ASP A 52 0.38 2.21 -2.45
CA ASP A 52 -0.43 1.03 -2.80
C ASP A 52 0.29 0.11 -3.76
N LEU A 53 0.24 -1.18 -3.48
CA LEU A 53 0.78 -2.21 -4.37
C LEU A 53 -0.06 -3.48 -4.40
N ALA A 54 0.11 -4.23 -5.49
CA ALA A 54 -0.24 -5.64 -5.58
C ALA A 54 0.91 -6.40 -6.26
N GLY A 55 1.18 -7.61 -5.79
CA GLY A 55 2.30 -8.41 -6.29
C GLY A 55 2.36 -9.79 -5.67
N ASP A 56 3.47 -10.47 -5.89
CA ASP A 56 3.73 -11.81 -5.37
C ASP A 56 4.76 -11.76 -4.24
N VAL A 57 4.52 -12.52 -3.19
CA VAL A 57 5.51 -12.69 -2.12
C VAL A 57 6.75 -13.38 -2.69
N GLU A 58 7.86 -12.69 -2.70
CA GLU A 58 9.15 -13.19 -3.17
C GLU A 58 9.97 -13.83 -2.07
N ALA A 59 9.93 -13.24 -0.87
CA ALA A 59 10.57 -13.77 0.34
C ALA A 59 9.79 -13.36 1.58
N ILE A 60 9.97 -14.09 2.65
CA ILE A 60 9.37 -13.81 3.97
C ILE A 60 10.46 -13.64 5.01
N GLY A 61 10.29 -12.66 5.89
CA GLY A 61 11.15 -12.46 7.05
C GLY A 61 10.79 -13.40 8.21
N PRO A 62 11.65 -13.49 9.23
CA PRO A 62 11.39 -14.30 10.41
C PRO A 62 10.05 -13.94 11.08
N GLY A 63 9.34 -14.95 11.60
CA GLY A 63 8.06 -14.77 12.31
C GLY A 63 6.83 -14.59 11.43
N VAL A 64 6.96 -14.54 10.12
CA VAL A 64 5.81 -14.50 9.19
C VAL A 64 5.26 -15.90 9.01
N THR A 65 3.99 -16.12 9.40
CA THR A 65 3.30 -17.42 9.29
C THR A 65 2.08 -17.40 8.37
N ARG A 66 1.52 -16.21 8.11
CA ARG A 66 0.29 -16.03 7.30
C ARG A 66 0.50 -16.15 5.80
N PHE A 67 1.73 -15.98 5.34
CA PHE A 67 2.09 -15.94 3.93
C PHE A 67 3.26 -16.86 3.63
N LYS A 68 3.35 -17.27 2.38
CA LYS A 68 4.47 -18.03 1.82
C LYS A 68 4.91 -17.44 0.48
N ARG A 69 6.11 -17.79 0.04
CA ARG A 69 6.61 -17.40 -1.30
C ARG A 69 5.63 -17.82 -2.39
N GLY A 70 5.35 -16.91 -3.31
CA GLY A 70 4.41 -17.08 -4.42
C GLY A 70 2.97 -16.69 -4.09
N ASP A 71 2.63 -16.38 -2.84
CA ASP A 71 1.28 -15.91 -2.52
C ASP A 71 1.01 -14.54 -3.17
N PRO A 72 -0.11 -14.39 -3.91
CA PRO A 72 -0.52 -13.10 -4.42
C PRO A 72 -1.07 -12.23 -3.30
N VAL A 73 -0.53 -11.02 -3.15
CA VAL A 73 -0.89 -10.07 -2.08
C VAL A 73 -1.17 -8.69 -2.63
N TYR A 74 -1.87 -7.88 -1.84
CA TYR A 74 -2.03 -6.45 -2.04
C TYR A 74 -1.93 -5.73 -0.69
N SER A 75 -1.52 -4.48 -0.70
CA SER A 75 -1.24 -3.73 0.53
C SER A 75 -1.31 -2.23 0.31
N CYS A 76 -1.80 -1.51 1.32
CA CYS A 76 -1.43 -0.14 1.57
C CYS A 76 -0.20 -0.15 2.48
N LEU A 77 0.91 0.43 2.02
CA LEU A 77 2.13 0.53 2.80
C LEU A 77 1.95 1.51 3.95
N ASP A 78 2.66 1.27 5.03
CA ASP A 78 2.63 2.17 6.19
C ASP A 78 3.29 3.51 5.85
N ASN A 79 2.76 4.60 6.39
CA ASN A 79 3.20 5.96 6.07
C ASN A 79 4.67 6.25 6.43
N ASP A 80 5.26 5.48 7.33
CA ASP A 80 6.67 5.58 7.68
C ASP A 80 7.59 4.77 6.76
N ARG A 81 7.02 3.98 5.86
CA ARG A 81 7.76 3.07 4.98
C ARG A 81 7.07 2.85 3.63
N ILE A 82 6.85 3.93 2.90
CA ILE A 82 6.33 3.87 1.52
C ILE A 82 7.40 3.34 0.56
N GLY A 83 7.05 3.03 -0.69
CA GLY A 83 8.02 2.56 -1.69
C GLY A 83 7.46 1.58 -2.70
N ALA A 84 6.16 1.72 -3.08
CA ALA A 84 5.51 0.83 -4.04
C ALA A 84 5.94 1.07 -5.50
N PHE A 85 6.55 2.23 -5.83
CA PHE A 85 7.01 2.52 -7.20
C PHE A 85 8.39 1.94 -7.45
N ALA A 86 8.53 0.64 -7.24
CA ALA A 86 9.75 -0.14 -7.44
C ALA A 86 9.40 -1.57 -7.87
N GLU A 87 10.38 -2.31 -8.39
CA GLU A 87 10.19 -3.73 -8.73
C GLU A 87 9.96 -4.60 -7.50
N TYR A 88 10.53 -4.21 -6.36
CA TYR A 88 10.41 -4.90 -5.08
C TYR A 88 10.14 -3.90 -3.95
N ALA A 89 9.22 -4.26 -3.08
CA ALA A 89 8.91 -3.49 -1.89
C ALA A 89 8.88 -4.39 -0.64
N VAL A 90 9.32 -3.85 0.48
CA VAL A 90 9.16 -4.52 1.77
C VAL A 90 7.85 -4.07 2.40
N VAL A 91 7.05 -5.05 2.82
CA VAL A 91 5.70 -4.87 3.37
C VAL A 91 5.62 -5.51 4.74
N ARG A 92 5.09 -4.82 5.73
CA ARG A 92 4.78 -5.44 7.02
C ARG A 92 3.69 -6.50 6.82
N GLY A 93 3.90 -7.70 7.36
CA GLY A 93 2.93 -8.80 7.23
C GLY A 93 1.54 -8.46 7.76
N GLY A 94 1.44 -7.56 8.76
CA GLY A 94 0.17 -7.04 9.28
C GLY A 94 -0.58 -6.14 8.31
N SER A 95 0.12 -5.44 7.43
CA SER A 95 -0.44 -4.50 6.43
C SER A 95 -0.74 -5.18 5.09
N ALA A 96 -0.37 -6.45 4.93
CA ALA A 96 -0.64 -7.22 3.71
C ALA A 96 -1.90 -8.07 3.83
N ALA A 97 -2.63 -8.18 2.73
CA ALA A 97 -3.75 -9.12 2.58
C ALA A 97 -3.58 -9.96 1.30
N ARG A 98 -4.21 -11.15 1.27
CA ARG A 98 -4.24 -11.97 0.06
C ARG A 98 -5.05 -11.26 -1.02
N LYS A 99 -4.49 -11.17 -2.21
CA LYS A 99 -5.19 -10.59 -3.37
C LYS A 99 -6.45 -11.41 -3.66
N PRO A 100 -7.64 -10.77 -3.80
CA PRO A 100 -8.84 -11.48 -4.23
C PRO A 100 -8.62 -12.18 -5.57
N ALA A 101 -9.04 -13.45 -5.68
CA ALA A 101 -8.78 -14.27 -6.87
C ALA A 101 -9.43 -13.69 -8.16
N ARG A 102 -10.54 -12.95 -8.02
CA ARG A 102 -11.28 -12.35 -9.14
C ARG A 102 -10.66 -11.06 -9.69
N LEU A 103 -9.71 -10.45 -8.98
CA LEU A 103 -9.06 -9.22 -9.40
C LEU A 103 -7.72 -9.54 -10.03
N ASP A 104 -7.37 -8.83 -11.09
CA ASP A 104 -5.99 -8.77 -11.55
C ASP A 104 -5.14 -7.89 -10.62
N TYR A 105 -3.82 -7.79 -10.88
CA TYR A 105 -2.94 -7.00 -10.02
C TYR A 105 -3.20 -5.49 -10.12
N THR A 106 -3.58 -5.00 -11.29
CA THR A 106 -3.88 -3.58 -11.51
C THR A 106 -5.12 -3.17 -10.73
N GLN A 107 -6.18 -3.99 -10.83
CA GLN A 107 -7.40 -3.78 -10.05
C GLN A 107 -7.14 -3.87 -8.55
N ALA A 108 -6.36 -4.88 -8.12
CA ALA A 108 -6.04 -5.06 -6.70
C ALA A 108 -5.21 -3.90 -6.13
N ALA A 109 -4.24 -3.36 -6.89
CA ALA A 109 -3.41 -2.25 -6.46
C ALA A 109 -4.17 -0.93 -6.34
N SER A 110 -5.32 -0.77 -7.00
CA SER A 110 -6.12 0.46 -6.91
C SER A 110 -6.98 0.56 -5.65
N LEU A 111 -7.09 -0.50 -4.86
CA LEU A 111 -8.06 -0.59 -3.75
C LEU A 111 -7.53 -0.18 -2.37
N PRO A 112 -6.26 -0.45 -1.98
CA PRO A 112 -5.91 -0.46 -0.56
C PRO A 112 -6.14 0.87 0.14
N LEU A 113 -5.52 1.96 -0.29
CA LEU A 113 -5.65 3.27 0.37
C LEU A 113 -7.08 3.80 0.33
N VAL A 114 -7.71 3.76 -0.84
CA VAL A 114 -9.08 4.29 -1.00
C VAL A 114 -10.10 3.45 -0.26
N GLY A 115 -9.96 2.13 -0.28
CA GLY A 115 -10.82 1.21 0.44
C GLY A 115 -10.72 1.36 1.95
N LEU A 116 -9.49 1.46 2.48
CA LEU A 116 -9.26 1.73 3.91
C LEU A 116 -9.80 3.09 4.32
N THR A 117 -9.58 4.13 3.51
CA THR A 117 -10.10 5.48 3.77
C THR A 117 -11.64 5.47 3.84
N ALA A 118 -12.29 4.84 2.86
CA ALA A 118 -13.75 4.72 2.84
C ALA A 118 -14.27 3.92 4.05
N TRP A 119 -13.64 2.80 4.37
CA TRP A 119 -13.99 1.99 5.53
C TRP A 119 -13.89 2.77 6.83
N GLN A 120 -12.74 3.39 7.08
CA GLN A 120 -12.52 4.18 8.28
C GLN A 120 -13.53 5.32 8.41
N ALA A 121 -13.77 6.06 7.32
CA ALA A 121 -14.71 7.18 7.34
C ALA A 121 -16.15 6.74 7.59
N LEU A 122 -16.64 5.73 6.87
CA LEU A 122 -18.04 5.35 6.86
C LEU A 122 -18.40 4.36 7.98
N VAL A 123 -17.52 3.39 8.24
CA VAL A 123 -17.83 2.30 9.19
C VAL A 123 -17.33 2.64 10.59
N GLU A 124 -16.08 3.05 10.72
CA GLU A 124 -15.46 3.25 12.03
C GLU A 124 -15.84 4.61 12.64
N LEU A 125 -15.70 5.70 11.88
CA LEU A 125 -15.98 7.06 12.37
C LEU A 125 -17.46 7.40 12.31
N ALA A 126 -18.09 7.32 11.15
CA ALA A 126 -19.50 7.66 10.98
C ALA A 126 -20.43 6.58 11.52
N ARG A 127 -19.94 5.36 11.72
CA ARG A 127 -20.74 4.20 12.19
C ARG A 127 -22.04 4.03 11.41
N LEU A 128 -21.93 4.18 10.08
CA LEU A 128 -23.06 4.12 9.15
C LEU A 128 -23.78 2.78 9.26
N ARG A 129 -25.11 2.83 9.36
CA ARG A 129 -25.97 1.64 9.50
C ARG A 129 -26.92 1.50 8.33
N ALA A 130 -27.41 0.29 8.11
CA ALA A 130 -28.44 0.03 7.10
C ALA A 130 -29.65 0.96 7.25
N GLY A 131 -30.14 1.50 6.14
CA GLY A 131 -31.26 2.46 6.10
C GLY A 131 -30.88 3.92 6.27
N GLN A 132 -29.66 4.24 6.65
CA GLN A 132 -29.16 5.62 6.69
C GLN A 132 -28.77 6.11 5.29
N ARG A 133 -28.84 7.43 5.10
CA ARG A 133 -28.44 8.11 3.85
C ARG A 133 -27.14 8.87 4.10
N GLY A 134 -26.17 8.72 3.21
CA GLY A 134 -24.91 9.46 3.19
C GLY A 134 -24.81 10.36 1.97
N LEU A 135 -24.27 11.56 2.12
CA LEU A 135 -23.87 12.42 1.02
C LEU A 135 -22.35 12.40 0.90
N ILE A 136 -21.85 12.04 -0.27
CA ILE A 136 -20.42 12.03 -0.57
C ILE A 136 -20.16 13.10 -1.62
N HIS A 137 -19.37 14.12 -1.26
CA HIS A 137 -18.93 15.15 -2.19
C HIS A 137 -17.80 14.60 -3.08
N ALA A 138 -17.82 14.99 -4.35
CA ALA A 138 -16.83 14.55 -5.33
C ALA A 138 -16.65 13.02 -5.38
N GLY A 139 -17.76 12.29 -5.30
CA GLY A 139 -17.81 10.83 -5.30
C GLY A 139 -17.78 10.22 -6.72
N SER A 140 -17.05 10.83 -7.67
CA SER A 140 -16.92 10.35 -9.06
C SER A 140 -15.73 9.44 -9.24
#